data_13693de73d25cac98bb2c783295e21e4
#
_entry.id   13693de73d25cac98bb2c783295e21e4
#
_cell.length_a   1.000
_cell.length_b   1.000
_cell.length_c   1.000
_cell.angle_alpha   90.00
_cell.angle_beta   90.00
_cell.angle_gamma   90.00
#
_symmetry.space_group_name_H-M   'P 1'
#
loop_
_entity.id
_entity.type
_entity.pdbx_description
1 polymer ?
#
loop_
_entity_poly.entity_id
_entity_poly.type
_entity_poly.pdbx_seq_one_letter_code
_entity_poly.pdbx_strand_id
1 'polypeptide(L)'
;MYNISPSLTGLPQNAGVPDSQYGQQVGNDVSGGAQYDGPCPPPGVAPVVHRYVFTVYALDTLLDVPSSANFPARAAALYQALVQAGRDGDMLESASITGLYSSTPSQ
;
A
#
# COMPACT_ATOMS: atom_id res chain seq x y z
N MET A 1 0.61 -3.33 -1.21
CA MET A 1 0.46 -4.52 -2.07
C MET A 1 1.52 -4.50 -3.16
N TYR A 2 2.12 -5.63 -3.46
CA TYR A 2 3.18 -5.74 -4.46
C TYR A 2 3.02 -7.04 -5.25
N ASN A 3 3.77 -7.15 -6.34
CA ASN A 3 3.68 -8.29 -7.27
C ASN A 3 2.25 -8.51 -7.80
N ILE A 4 1.61 -7.39 -8.14
CA ILE A 4 0.27 -7.41 -8.73
C ILE A 4 0.41 -7.82 -10.21
N SER A 5 -0.49 -8.71 -10.67
CA SER A 5 -0.44 -9.17 -12.05
C SER A 5 -0.55 -8.01 -13.04
N PRO A 6 0.32 -7.93 -14.05
CA PRO A 6 0.24 -6.87 -15.05
C PRO A 6 -0.99 -6.97 -15.97
N SER A 7 -1.71 -8.09 -15.93
CA SER A 7 -2.96 -8.25 -16.69
C SER A 7 -4.14 -7.53 -16.04
N LEU A 8 -4.01 -7.12 -14.77
CA LEU A 8 -5.06 -6.39 -14.08
C LEU A 8 -5.08 -4.93 -14.49
N THR A 9 -6.28 -4.40 -14.73
CA THR A 9 -6.49 -2.99 -15.06
C THR A 9 -6.96 -2.17 -13.87
N GLY A 10 -7.20 -2.82 -12.73
CA GLY A 10 -7.61 -2.20 -11.50
C GLY A 10 -7.78 -3.25 -10.42
N LEU A 11 -8.06 -2.79 -9.20
CA LEU A 11 -8.35 -3.65 -8.06
C LEU A 11 -9.79 -3.43 -7.63
N PRO A 12 -10.57 -4.51 -7.39
CA PRO A 12 -11.92 -4.35 -6.89
C PRO A 12 -11.94 -3.93 -5.43
N GLN A 13 -13.12 -3.53 -4.96
CA GLN A 13 -13.35 -3.32 -3.54
C GLN A 13 -13.00 -4.59 -2.75
N ASN A 14 -12.42 -4.41 -1.57
CA ASN A 14 -11.97 -5.51 -0.69
C ASN A 14 -10.82 -6.34 -1.26
N ALA A 15 -10.06 -5.81 -2.21
CA ALA A 15 -8.85 -6.48 -2.69
C ALA A 15 -7.73 -6.52 -1.65
N GLY A 16 -7.72 -5.57 -0.70
CA GLY A 16 -6.69 -5.43 0.32
C GLY A 16 -6.95 -6.29 1.57
N VAL A 17 -7.16 -7.58 1.41
CA VAL A 17 -7.40 -8.54 2.49
C VAL A 17 -6.20 -9.48 2.63
N PRO A 18 -6.03 -10.16 3.80
CA PRO A 18 -4.98 -11.18 3.92
C PRO A 18 -5.14 -12.25 2.84
N ASP A 19 -4.02 -12.74 2.33
CA ASP A 19 -3.98 -13.74 1.25
C ASP A 19 -4.74 -13.32 -0.01
N SER A 20 -4.67 -12.02 -0.34
CA SER A 20 -5.34 -11.50 -1.53
C SER A 20 -4.88 -12.21 -2.80
N GLN A 21 -5.83 -12.57 -3.65
CA GLN A 21 -5.54 -13.17 -4.96
C GLN A 21 -4.94 -12.16 -5.97
N TYR A 22 -4.96 -10.87 -5.65
CA TYR A 22 -4.53 -9.80 -6.56
C TYR A 22 -3.06 -9.42 -6.42
N GLY A 23 -2.44 -9.74 -5.29
CA GLY A 23 -1.04 -9.44 -5.02
C GLY A 23 -0.67 -9.75 -3.58
N GLN A 24 0.61 -9.60 -3.27
CA GLN A 24 1.13 -9.80 -1.92
C GLN A 24 1.05 -8.50 -1.12
N GLN A 25 0.83 -8.60 0.17
CA GLN A 25 0.70 -7.43 1.03
C GLN A 25 1.72 -7.44 2.16
N VAL A 26 2.17 -6.24 2.53
CA VAL A 26 2.97 -6.04 3.73
C VAL A 26 2.07 -5.75 4.92
N GLY A 27 2.61 -5.88 6.13
CA GLY A 27 1.88 -5.49 7.34
C GLY A 27 1.66 -3.99 7.38
N ASN A 28 0.45 -3.57 7.77
CA ASN A 28 0.11 -2.16 7.90
C ASN A 28 0.56 -1.61 9.25
N ASP A 29 0.55 -0.29 9.39
CA ASP A 29 1.03 0.42 10.59
C ASP A 29 -0.01 0.45 11.71
N VAL A 30 -1.26 0.06 11.44
CA VAL A 30 -2.36 0.15 12.40
C VAL A 30 -2.50 -1.16 13.18
N SER A 31 -2.76 -2.28 12.49
CA SER A 31 -2.96 -3.57 13.12
C SER A 31 -1.77 -4.51 12.98
N GLY A 32 -0.82 -4.21 12.08
CA GLY A 32 0.29 -5.09 11.73
C GLY A 32 -0.13 -6.23 10.80
N GLY A 33 -1.42 -6.37 10.48
CA GLY A 33 -1.92 -7.39 9.58
C GLY A 33 -1.60 -7.09 8.11
N ALA A 34 -1.46 -8.13 7.30
CA ALA A 34 -1.20 -8.02 5.87
C ALA A 34 -2.49 -7.67 5.12
N GLN A 35 -3.05 -6.52 5.42
CA GLN A 35 -4.33 -6.06 4.89
C GLN A 35 -4.36 -4.53 4.81
N TYR A 36 -5.28 -4.02 3.99
CA TYR A 36 -5.61 -2.60 3.96
C TYR A 36 -6.63 -2.30 5.06
N ASP A 37 -6.28 -1.36 5.94
CA ASP A 37 -7.21 -0.78 6.91
C ASP A 37 -7.55 0.63 6.43
N GLY A 38 -8.85 0.91 6.28
CA GLY A 38 -9.32 2.19 5.77
C GLY A 38 -8.95 3.38 6.65
N PRO A 39 -9.15 4.62 6.17
CA PRO A 39 -8.84 5.81 6.94
C PRO A 39 -9.61 5.86 8.26
N CYS A 40 -8.89 6.07 9.36
CA CYS A 40 -9.47 6.19 10.69
C CYS A 40 -8.65 7.14 11.56
N PRO A 41 -8.53 8.44 11.16
CA PRO A 41 -7.79 9.40 11.96
C PRO A 41 -8.55 9.73 13.24
N PRO A 42 -7.84 10.10 14.34
CA PRO A 42 -8.50 10.51 15.57
C PRO A 42 -9.41 11.71 15.32
N PRO A 43 -10.68 11.70 15.77
CA PRO A 43 -11.59 12.83 15.58
C PRO A 43 -11.16 14.01 16.45
N GLY A 44 -11.30 15.23 15.92
CA GLY A 44 -11.04 16.46 16.66
C GLY A 44 -9.56 16.77 16.89
N VAL A 45 -8.64 15.93 16.42
CA VAL A 45 -7.19 16.18 16.53
C VAL A 45 -6.71 16.83 15.23
N ALA A 46 -5.95 17.90 15.35
CA ALA A 46 -5.42 18.60 14.18
C ALA A 46 -4.28 17.78 13.52
N PRO A 47 -4.22 17.73 12.17
CA PRO A 47 -5.23 18.29 11.26
C PRO A 47 -6.52 17.46 11.30
N VAL A 48 -7.66 18.14 11.20
CA VAL A 48 -8.97 17.47 11.22
C VAL A 48 -9.21 16.67 9.94
N VAL A 49 -8.74 17.20 8.81
CA VAL A 49 -8.80 16.52 7.52
C VAL A 49 -7.42 15.95 7.18
N HIS A 50 -7.37 14.66 6.95
CA HIS A 50 -6.13 13.95 6.63
C HIS A 50 -6.06 13.65 5.14
N ARG A 51 -4.84 13.69 4.59
CA ARG A 51 -4.57 13.35 3.20
C ARG A 51 -4.08 11.91 3.13
N TYR A 52 -4.70 11.14 2.24
CA TYR A 52 -4.30 9.75 1.97
C TYR A 52 -3.84 9.65 0.52
N VAL A 53 -2.57 9.34 0.33
CA VAL A 53 -1.96 9.27 -0.99
C VAL A 53 -1.81 7.80 -1.39
N PHE A 54 -2.43 7.44 -2.50
CA PHE A 54 -2.31 6.12 -3.10
C PHE A 54 -1.39 6.24 -4.30
N THR A 55 -0.33 5.44 -4.33
CA THR A 55 0.63 5.45 -5.44
C THR A 55 0.76 4.07 -6.03
N VAL A 56 0.72 3.99 -7.36
CA VAL A 56 0.96 2.77 -8.12
C VAL A 56 2.28 2.90 -8.86
N TYR A 57 3.10 1.87 -8.78
CA TYR A 57 4.38 1.79 -9.47
C TYR A 57 4.33 0.68 -10.51
N ALA A 58 4.65 1.01 -11.77
CA ALA A 58 4.81 0.02 -12.82
C ALA A 58 6.26 -0.44 -12.84
N LEU A 59 6.48 -1.73 -12.68
CA LEU A 59 7.81 -2.34 -12.63
C LEU A 59 7.94 -3.39 -13.72
N ASP A 60 9.15 -3.60 -14.22
CA ASP A 60 9.46 -4.68 -15.15
C ASP A 60 10.07 -5.90 -14.46
N THR A 61 9.99 -5.95 -13.14
CA THR A 61 10.47 -7.07 -12.31
C THR A 61 9.50 -7.35 -11.18
N LEU A 62 9.53 -8.56 -10.66
CA LEU A 62 8.90 -8.90 -9.40
C LEU A 62 9.79 -8.43 -8.24
N LEU A 63 9.15 -8.06 -7.13
CA LEU A 63 9.86 -7.67 -5.92
C LEU A 63 10.01 -8.86 -4.99
N ASP A 64 11.18 -8.99 -4.37
CA ASP A 64 11.43 -9.91 -3.26
C ASP A 64 11.47 -9.09 -1.98
N VAL A 65 10.41 -9.22 -1.18
CA VAL A 65 10.26 -8.48 0.06
C VAL A 65 10.39 -9.46 1.22
N PRO A 66 11.41 -9.32 2.08
CA PRO A 66 11.64 -10.27 3.16
C PRO A 66 10.45 -10.38 4.12
N SER A 67 10.08 -11.61 4.44
CA SER A 67 9.04 -11.92 5.41
C SER A 67 9.44 -13.18 6.17
N SER A 68 8.76 -13.44 7.29
CA SER A 68 8.94 -14.69 8.03
C SER A 68 7.63 -15.46 8.11
N ALA A 69 7.71 -16.72 8.53
CA ALA A 69 6.52 -17.57 8.65
C ALA A 69 5.47 -17.00 9.62
N ASN A 70 5.90 -16.22 10.63
CA ASN A 70 5.03 -15.70 11.67
C ASN A 70 4.68 -14.22 11.49
N PHE A 71 5.36 -13.52 10.57
CA PHE A 71 5.19 -12.09 10.40
C PHE A 71 5.18 -11.73 8.92
N PRO A 72 4.20 -10.93 8.46
CA PRO A 72 4.21 -10.43 7.10
C PRO A 72 5.40 -9.48 6.88
N ALA A 73 5.78 -9.28 5.62
CA ALA A 73 6.75 -8.26 5.28
C ALA A 73 6.28 -6.89 5.76
N ARG A 74 7.21 -6.03 6.14
CA ARG A 74 6.89 -4.69 6.62
C ARG A 74 6.96 -3.68 5.48
N ALA A 75 6.23 -2.56 5.65
CA ALA A 75 6.23 -1.47 4.67
C ALA A 75 7.64 -0.94 4.39
N ALA A 76 8.51 -0.86 5.42
CA ALA A 76 9.89 -0.43 5.24
C ALA A 76 10.67 -1.34 4.28
N ALA A 77 10.46 -2.66 4.37
CA ALA A 77 11.10 -3.62 3.46
C ALA A 77 10.60 -3.44 2.03
N LEU A 78 9.30 -3.21 1.85
CA LEU A 78 8.73 -2.93 0.53
C LEU A 78 9.31 -1.63 -0.04
N TYR A 79 9.41 -0.58 0.77
CA TYR A 79 10.00 0.69 0.35
C TYR A 79 11.44 0.51 -0.12
N GLN A 80 12.25 -0.23 0.63
CA GLN A 80 13.63 -0.51 0.23
C GLN A 80 13.71 -1.28 -1.09
N ALA A 81 12.82 -2.26 -1.29
CA ALA A 81 12.74 -3.01 -2.54
C ALA A 81 12.38 -2.09 -3.72
N LEU A 82 11.46 -1.15 -3.52
CA LEU A 82 11.10 -0.15 -4.54
C LEU A 82 12.27 0.77 -4.87
N VAL A 83 12.99 1.25 -3.86
CA VAL A 83 14.18 2.09 -4.06
C VAL A 83 15.24 1.33 -4.87
N GLN A 84 15.47 0.07 -4.54
CA GLN A 84 16.43 -0.76 -5.27
C GLN A 84 16.01 -0.98 -6.71
N ALA A 85 14.72 -1.26 -6.96
CA ALA A 85 14.19 -1.39 -8.30
C ALA A 85 14.41 -0.11 -9.13
N GLY A 86 14.24 1.06 -8.51
CA GLY A 86 14.53 2.34 -9.15
C GLY A 86 16.00 2.48 -9.53
N ARG A 87 16.92 2.07 -8.64
CA ARG A 87 18.37 2.09 -8.90
C ARG A 87 18.77 1.13 -10.01
N ASP A 88 18.10 -0.01 -10.10
CA ASP A 88 18.38 -1.04 -11.10
C ASP A 88 17.74 -0.71 -12.47
N GLY A 89 16.97 0.37 -12.57
CA GLY A 89 16.29 0.76 -13.79
C GLY A 89 15.02 -0.03 -14.09
N ASP A 90 14.49 -0.74 -13.09
CA ASP A 90 13.32 -1.60 -13.25
C ASP A 90 11.99 -0.86 -12.99
N MET A 91 12.05 0.39 -12.55
CA MET A 91 10.85 1.21 -12.36
C MET A 91 10.53 1.96 -13.64
N LEU A 92 9.38 1.64 -14.25
CA LEU A 92 8.98 2.21 -15.54
C LEU A 92 8.22 3.52 -15.36
N GLU A 93 7.25 3.55 -14.43
CA GLU A 93 6.39 4.72 -14.24
C GLU A 93 5.69 4.63 -12.89
N SER A 94 5.18 5.76 -12.40
CA SER A 94 4.32 5.80 -11.22
C SER A 94 3.21 6.83 -11.41
N ALA A 95 2.11 6.62 -10.68
CA ALA A 95 0.98 7.55 -10.65
C ALA A 95 0.40 7.58 -9.25
N SER A 96 -0.11 8.72 -8.84
CA SER A 96 -0.68 8.91 -7.50
C SER A 96 -2.04 9.58 -7.57
N ILE A 97 -2.88 9.25 -6.59
CA ILE A 97 -4.14 9.93 -6.33
C ILE A 97 -4.20 10.25 -4.83
N THR A 98 -4.74 11.40 -4.48
CA THR A 98 -4.89 11.82 -3.09
C THR A 98 -6.36 11.90 -2.73
N GLY A 99 -6.74 11.19 -1.66
CA GLY A 99 -8.05 11.29 -1.05
C GLY A 99 -7.99 12.10 0.24
N LEU A 100 -9.09 12.75 0.58
CA LEU A 100 -9.24 13.47 1.85
C LEU A 100 -10.25 12.74 2.71
N TYR A 101 -9.96 12.62 4.00
CA TYR A 101 -10.87 11.97 4.94
C TYR A 101 -10.80 12.65 6.30
N SER A 102 -11.94 12.76 6.96
CA SER A 102 -12.05 13.22 8.35
C SER A 102 -13.02 12.31 9.10
N SER A 103 -12.65 11.95 10.34
CA SER A 103 -13.55 11.24 11.25
C SER A 103 -14.55 12.17 11.92
N THR A 104 -14.34 13.51 11.82
CA THR A 104 -15.24 14.50 12.37
C THR A 104 -16.23 14.91 11.29
N PRO A 105 -17.56 14.85 11.56
CA PRO A 105 -18.54 15.27 10.56
C PRO A 105 -18.29 16.70 10.10
N SER A 106 -18.42 16.90 8.79
CA SER A 106 -18.37 18.23 8.18
C SER A 106 -19.64 19.00 8.55
N GLN A 107 -19.50 20.24 8.93
CA GLN A 107 -20.64 21.12 9.24
C GLN A 107 -20.82 22.18 8.18
#